data_c7372f148b77ebc067562e4faa8d2dc6
#
_entry.id   c7372f148b77ebc067562e4faa8d2dc6
#
_cell.length_a   1.000
_cell.length_b   1.000
_cell.length_c   1.000
_cell.angle_alpha   90.00
_cell.angle_beta   90.00
_cell.angle_gamma   90.00
#
_symmetry.space_group_name_H-M   'P 1'
#
loop_
_entity.id
_entity.type
_entity.pdbx_description
1 polymer ?
#
loop_
_entity_poly.entity_id
_entity_poly.type
_entity_poly.pdbx_seq_one_letter_code
_entity_poly.pdbx_strand_id
1 'polypeptide(L)'
;IGANDSNNVIADFSQFPTCTSGKGRKVTTDETICVEVSAGGVDTLSTYPAGQATASNLSADGFALSSSAMENAGSVVGNTFYMGTAESTNSGANGNICVIDRGVISFYDKVANCEASGGVGAIIINNEPGMLYGTLGDANATSIPAVGAAFEDRSTLVNAATANIDIGTSDFGFMSGTSMATPAVSGIAALVWSQHNECTGSEIRAALKATALDAGASGKDDYFGYGIVQAAAADAYLSSNGCAGGGVTPPPTGGDITLSLNGYKSKGVNKVDLTFGGASSANVDIFRNNSKVTTTANDGSYTDSISAKGGGTYTYQVCESSTATCSAEKNVTF
;
A
#
# COMPACT_ATOMS: atom_id res chain seq x y z
N ILE A 1 11.78 1.42 -3.51
CA ILE A 1 10.42 0.96 -3.85
C ILE A 1 9.64 0.78 -2.57
N GLY A 2 8.40 1.34 -2.51
CA GLY A 2 7.43 1.07 -1.45
C GLY A 2 6.64 -0.21 -1.71
N ALA A 3 6.07 -0.81 -0.65
CA ALA A 3 5.21 -1.98 -0.74
C ALA A 3 3.78 -1.63 -0.33
N ASN A 4 2.80 -1.95 -1.17
CA ASN A 4 1.37 -1.83 -0.89
C ASN A 4 0.66 -3.19 -0.99
N ASP A 5 -0.51 -3.27 -0.39
CA ASP A 5 -1.39 -4.44 -0.47
C ASP A 5 -2.30 -4.41 -1.72
N SER A 6 -3.17 -5.40 -1.86
CA SER A 6 -4.14 -5.51 -2.95
C SER A 6 -5.23 -4.42 -2.94
N ASN A 7 -5.39 -3.68 -1.85
CA ASN A 7 -6.32 -2.55 -1.72
C ASN A 7 -5.62 -1.20 -1.93
N ASN A 8 -4.35 -1.22 -2.39
CA ASN A 8 -3.52 -0.03 -2.54
C ASN A 8 -3.22 0.70 -1.22
N VAL A 9 -3.26 0.01 -0.09
CA VAL A 9 -2.86 0.54 1.21
C VAL A 9 -1.38 0.22 1.43
N ILE A 10 -0.61 1.20 1.93
CA ILE A 10 0.81 0.99 2.23
C ILE A 10 0.96 -0.09 3.31
N ALA A 11 1.88 -1.01 3.11
CA ALA A 11 2.15 -2.05 4.09
C ALA A 11 2.85 -1.46 5.33
N ASP A 12 2.51 -1.94 6.51
CA ASP A 12 3.05 -1.48 7.79
C ASP A 12 4.57 -1.69 7.94
N PHE A 13 5.10 -2.71 7.26
CA PHE A 13 6.54 -3.01 7.19
C PHE A 13 7.27 -2.21 6.10
N SER A 14 6.56 -1.48 5.21
CA SER A 14 7.21 -0.77 4.11
C SER A 14 8.18 0.28 4.64
N GLN A 15 9.42 0.25 4.15
CA GLN A 15 10.44 1.22 4.53
C GLN A 15 10.30 2.49 3.70
N PHE A 16 10.29 3.64 4.37
CA PHE A 16 10.11 4.95 3.73
C PHE A 16 11.14 5.97 4.26
N PRO A 17 12.42 5.84 3.87
CA PRO A 17 13.39 6.87 4.18
C PRO A 17 12.98 8.19 3.52
N THR A 18 13.08 9.30 4.25
CA THR A 18 12.81 10.62 3.68
C THR A 18 13.90 11.02 2.69
N CYS A 19 13.54 11.77 1.65
CA CYS A 19 14.53 12.31 0.69
C CYS A 19 15.46 13.36 1.30
N THR A 20 15.23 13.78 2.54
CA THR A 20 15.95 14.88 3.17
C THR A 20 16.89 14.40 4.26
N SER A 21 18.09 14.95 4.30
CA SER A 21 19.06 14.76 5.36
C SER A 21 19.57 16.09 5.90
N GLY A 22 20.02 16.13 7.18
CA GLY A 22 20.50 17.34 7.83
C GLY A 22 19.47 18.03 8.72
N LYS A 23 19.83 19.19 9.30
CA LYS A 23 18.96 19.98 10.19
C LYS A 23 19.09 21.47 9.90
N GLY A 24 17.99 22.19 10.06
CA GLY A 24 17.92 23.64 9.90
C GLY A 24 18.30 24.11 8.50
N ARG A 25 19.28 25.04 8.40
CA ARG A 25 19.73 25.60 7.10
C ARG A 25 20.65 24.65 6.29
N LYS A 26 20.97 23.47 6.83
CA LYS A 26 21.83 22.45 6.18
C LYS A 26 21.01 21.22 5.77
N VAL A 27 19.76 21.40 5.41
CA VAL A 27 18.94 20.31 4.83
C VAL A 27 19.35 20.17 3.36
N THR A 28 19.73 18.95 2.99
CA THR A 28 19.98 18.54 1.60
C THR A 28 18.89 17.54 1.18
N THR A 29 18.44 17.64 -0.05
CA THR A 29 17.49 16.70 -0.65
C THR A 29 18.25 15.79 -1.61
N ASP A 30 18.08 14.48 -1.46
CA ASP A 30 18.61 13.45 -2.33
C ASP A 30 17.49 12.48 -2.67
N GLU A 31 16.98 12.56 -3.89
CA GLU A 31 15.90 11.72 -4.37
C GLU A 31 16.32 10.27 -4.66
N THR A 32 17.62 9.97 -4.58
CA THR A 32 18.11 8.60 -4.79
C THR A 32 17.97 7.71 -3.57
N ILE A 33 17.73 8.29 -2.38
CA ILE A 33 17.66 7.56 -1.11
C ILE A 33 16.23 7.34 -0.60
N CYS A 34 15.23 7.97 -1.19
CA CYS A 34 13.83 7.86 -0.75
C CYS A 34 13.00 6.95 -1.68
N VAL A 35 11.75 6.68 -1.27
CA VAL A 35 10.82 5.91 -2.10
C VAL A 35 10.52 6.70 -3.38
N GLU A 36 10.70 6.06 -4.54
CA GLU A 36 10.35 6.65 -5.83
C GLU A 36 8.95 6.28 -6.29
N VAL A 37 8.65 4.98 -6.23
CA VAL A 37 7.35 4.41 -6.62
C VAL A 37 7.03 3.22 -5.74
N SER A 38 5.80 2.76 -5.76
CA SER A 38 5.33 1.59 -5.03
C SER A 38 4.75 0.54 -5.96
N ALA A 39 4.70 -0.68 -5.47
CA ALA A 39 4.02 -1.81 -6.13
C ALA A 39 3.51 -2.80 -5.08
N GLY A 40 2.71 -3.77 -5.50
CA GLY A 40 2.26 -4.87 -4.65
C GLY A 40 3.42 -5.64 -4.04
N GLY A 41 3.48 -5.66 -2.71
CA GLY A 41 4.53 -6.33 -1.94
C GLY A 41 3.98 -7.07 -0.73
N VAL A 42 2.66 -7.22 -0.64
CA VAL A 42 1.98 -8.03 0.38
C VAL A 42 1.43 -9.27 -0.29
N ASP A 43 1.68 -10.44 0.28
CA ASP A 43 1.21 -11.75 -0.20
C ASP A 43 1.49 -11.98 -1.70
N THR A 44 2.73 -11.69 -2.08
CA THR A 44 3.18 -11.89 -3.45
C THR A 44 3.51 -13.35 -3.67
N LEU A 45 2.70 -14.04 -4.50
CA LEU A 45 2.97 -15.41 -4.94
C LEU A 45 4.13 -15.41 -5.95
N SER A 46 5.14 -16.22 -5.70
CA SER A 46 6.28 -16.37 -6.59
C SER A 46 6.78 -17.82 -6.63
N THR A 47 7.64 -18.11 -7.61
CA THR A 47 8.31 -19.40 -7.72
C THR A 47 9.43 -19.53 -6.69
N TYR A 48 9.60 -20.75 -6.21
CA TYR A 48 10.72 -21.17 -5.37
C TYR A 48 11.52 -22.25 -6.10
N PRO A 49 12.75 -22.56 -5.66
CA PRO A 49 13.42 -23.80 -6.08
C PRO A 49 12.51 -24.99 -5.79
N ALA A 50 12.53 -26.01 -6.68
CA ALA A 50 11.60 -27.12 -6.65
C ALA A 50 11.46 -27.72 -5.26
N GLY A 51 10.25 -27.77 -4.74
CA GLY A 51 9.88 -28.33 -3.44
C GLY A 51 10.40 -27.56 -2.21
N GLN A 52 10.94 -26.34 -2.36
CA GLN A 52 11.50 -25.58 -1.23
C GLN A 52 10.54 -24.53 -0.65
N ALA A 53 9.42 -24.29 -1.30
CA ALA A 53 8.35 -23.51 -0.67
C ALA A 53 7.47 -24.40 0.19
N THR A 54 6.70 -23.79 1.09
CA THR A 54 5.68 -24.44 1.89
C THR A 54 4.30 -23.93 1.47
N ALA A 55 3.37 -24.84 1.21
CA ALA A 55 1.98 -24.55 0.99
C ALA A 55 1.13 -25.11 2.12
N SER A 56 0.08 -24.40 2.49
CA SER A 56 -0.90 -24.88 3.47
C SER A 56 -2.30 -24.86 2.88
N ASN A 57 -3.07 -25.87 3.24
CA ASN A 57 -4.50 -25.94 3.00
C ASN A 57 -5.20 -26.10 4.34
N LEU A 58 -6.24 -25.30 4.56
CA LEU A 58 -7.10 -25.35 5.73
C LEU A 58 -8.54 -25.51 5.26
N SER A 59 -9.28 -26.40 5.89
CA SER A 59 -10.73 -26.41 5.76
C SER A 59 -11.39 -26.67 7.12
N ALA A 60 -12.58 -26.13 7.31
CA ALA A 60 -13.42 -26.33 8.47
C ALA A 60 -14.81 -26.79 8.01
N ASP A 61 -15.30 -27.91 8.54
CA ASP A 61 -16.57 -28.57 8.14
C ASP A 61 -16.73 -28.69 6.61
N GLY A 62 -15.60 -28.94 5.92
CA GLY A 62 -15.56 -29.09 4.45
C GLY A 62 -15.46 -27.79 3.64
N PHE A 63 -15.49 -26.62 4.27
CA PHE A 63 -15.31 -25.33 3.61
C PHE A 63 -13.84 -24.94 3.63
N ALA A 64 -13.28 -24.65 2.44
CA ALA A 64 -11.91 -24.18 2.32
C ALA A 64 -11.76 -22.77 2.89
N LEU A 65 -10.70 -22.56 3.67
CA LEU A 65 -10.34 -21.28 4.29
C LEU A 65 -8.91 -20.90 3.90
N SER A 66 -8.62 -19.61 3.96
CA SER A 66 -7.25 -19.14 3.79
C SER A 66 -6.38 -19.54 4.97
N SER A 67 -5.13 -19.91 4.71
CA SER A 67 -4.18 -20.28 5.76
C SER A 67 -2.76 -19.90 5.40
N SER A 68 -1.92 -19.72 6.41
CA SER A 68 -0.46 -19.63 6.28
C SER A 68 0.20 -20.72 7.10
N ALA A 69 1.14 -21.45 6.49
CA ALA A 69 1.90 -22.48 7.21
C ALA A 69 2.80 -21.84 8.26
N MET A 70 2.90 -22.47 9.42
CA MET A 70 3.98 -22.30 10.37
C MET A 70 4.92 -23.51 10.25
N GLU A 71 6.13 -23.49 10.76
CA GLU A 71 7.27 -24.36 10.44
C GLU A 71 6.99 -25.88 10.35
N ASN A 72 6.01 -26.39 11.09
CA ASN A 72 5.73 -27.82 11.15
C ASN A 72 4.89 -28.28 9.95
N ALA A 73 5.48 -29.07 9.06
CA ALA A 73 4.75 -29.74 7.98
C ALA A 73 3.97 -30.96 8.49
N GLY A 74 2.94 -31.33 7.75
CA GLY A 74 2.13 -32.51 8.04
C GLY A 74 0.68 -32.34 7.63
N SER A 75 -0.06 -33.46 7.67
CA SER A 75 -1.49 -33.50 7.34
C SER A 75 -2.28 -34.13 8.48
N VAL A 76 -3.35 -33.48 8.91
CA VAL A 76 -4.24 -33.95 9.96
C VAL A 76 -5.68 -33.57 9.67
N VAL A 77 -6.58 -34.53 9.85
CA VAL A 77 -8.03 -34.33 9.82
C VAL A 77 -8.59 -34.81 11.16
N GLY A 78 -9.39 -33.99 11.80
CA GLY A 78 -9.95 -34.34 13.11
C GLY A 78 -11.02 -33.38 13.60
N ASN A 79 -11.56 -33.72 14.77
CA ASN A 79 -12.46 -32.81 15.48
C ASN A 79 -11.68 -31.58 15.96
N THR A 80 -12.37 -30.49 16.18
CA THR A 80 -11.79 -29.26 16.70
C THR A 80 -12.06 -29.11 18.19
N PHE A 81 -11.15 -28.43 18.89
CA PHE A 81 -11.34 -28.01 20.26
C PHE A 81 -10.85 -26.56 20.43
N TYR A 82 -11.74 -25.66 20.82
CA TYR A 82 -11.38 -24.26 21.04
C TYR A 82 -10.69 -24.08 22.41
N MET A 83 -9.47 -23.58 22.40
CA MET A 83 -8.60 -23.38 23.56
C MET A 83 -8.52 -21.94 24.06
N GLY A 84 -9.33 -21.01 23.54
CA GLY A 84 -9.14 -19.58 23.82
C GLY A 84 -7.75 -19.11 23.36
N THR A 85 -7.00 -18.41 24.22
CA THR A 85 -5.62 -17.98 23.94
C THR A 85 -4.55 -19.05 24.23
N ALA A 86 -4.95 -20.23 24.65
CA ALA A 86 -4.09 -21.40 24.94
C ALA A 86 -2.91 -21.09 25.91
N GLU A 87 -3.14 -20.30 26.93
CA GLU A 87 -2.12 -19.93 27.94
C GLU A 87 -1.68 -21.12 28.84
N SER A 88 -2.41 -22.21 28.80
CA SER A 88 -2.11 -23.43 29.55
C SER A 88 -2.66 -24.65 28.83
N THR A 89 -2.20 -25.83 29.26
CA THR A 89 -2.73 -27.11 28.78
C THR A 89 -4.20 -27.32 29.14
N ASN A 90 -4.93 -28.02 28.26
CA ASN A 90 -6.33 -28.37 28.46
C ASN A 90 -6.62 -29.76 27.91
N SER A 91 -6.98 -30.72 28.76
CA SER A 91 -7.23 -32.11 28.40
C SER A 91 -8.35 -32.30 27.35
N GLY A 92 -9.21 -31.30 27.14
CA GLY A 92 -10.20 -31.32 26.07
C GLY A 92 -9.61 -31.30 24.66
N ALA A 93 -8.35 -30.87 24.52
CA ALA A 93 -7.63 -30.89 23.25
C ALA A 93 -7.12 -32.24 22.83
N ASN A 94 -7.15 -33.23 23.72
CA ASN A 94 -6.58 -34.58 23.44
C ASN A 94 -7.23 -35.23 22.22
N GLY A 95 -6.42 -35.52 21.20
CA GLY A 95 -6.84 -36.09 19.93
C GLY A 95 -7.56 -35.13 18.98
N ASN A 96 -7.65 -33.87 19.33
CA ASN A 96 -8.35 -32.82 18.55
C ASN A 96 -7.37 -31.82 17.92
N ILE A 97 -7.83 -31.14 16.90
CA ILE A 97 -7.17 -29.95 16.34
C ILE A 97 -7.52 -28.76 17.22
N CYS A 98 -6.50 -28.09 17.75
CA CYS A 98 -6.69 -26.91 18.60
C CYS A 98 -7.03 -25.68 17.76
N VAL A 99 -8.15 -25.02 18.07
CA VAL A 99 -8.50 -23.70 17.54
C VAL A 99 -8.16 -22.67 18.60
N ILE A 100 -7.30 -21.70 18.26
CA ILE A 100 -6.63 -20.84 19.24
C ILE A 100 -6.69 -19.39 18.77
N ASP A 101 -7.05 -18.45 19.65
CA ASP A 101 -6.95 -17.01 19.34
C ASP A 101 -5.49 -16.52 19.51
N ARG A 102 -5.04 -15.64 18.63
CA ARG A 102 -3.81 -14.86 18.78
C ARG A 102 -3.88 -13.96 20.03
N GLY A 103 -2.73 -13.66 20.64
CA GLY A 103 -2.57 -12.75 21.77
C GLY A 103 -2.02 -13.44 23.02
N VAL A 104 -1.61 -12.65 23.99
CA VAL A 104 -1.12 -12.99 25.33
C VAL A 104 0.24 -13.68 25.34
N ILE A 105 0.39 -14.86 24.72
CA ILE A 105 1.63 -15.66 24.67
C ILE A 105 2.10 -15.85 23.23
N SER A 106 3.35 -16.32 23.07
CA SER A 106 3.95 -16.57 21.75
C SER A 106 3.19 -17.66 20.97
N PHE A 107 3.34 -17.68 19.65
CA PHE A 107 2.75 -18.75 18.83
C PHE A 107 3.34 -20.11 19.17
N TYR A 108 4.65 -20.16 19.44
CA TYR A 108 5.31 -21.35 19.93
C TYR A 108 4.64 -21.90 21.19
N ASP A 109 4.44 -21.07 22.23
CA ASP A 109 3.82 -21.52 23.48
C ASP A 109 2.39 -22.02 23.28
N LYS A 110 1.62 -21.40 22.36
CA LYS A 110 0.27 -21.85 22.01
C LYS A 110 0.28 -23.25 21.41
N VAL A 111 1.16 -23.50 20.45
CA VAL A 111 1.29 -24.82 19.79
C VAL A 111 1.84 -25.85 20.77
N ALA A 112 2.83 -25.47 21.59
CA ALA A 112 3.37 -26.35 22.63
C ALA A 112 2.32 -26.76 23.69
N ASN A 113 1.47 -25.81 24.13
CA ASN A 113 0.37 -26.09 25.05
C ASN A 113 -0.71 -27.00 24.41
N CYS A 114 -1.00 -26.83 23.11
CA CYS A 114 -1.87 -27.69 22.35
C CYS A 114 -1.28 -29.12 22.29
N GLU A 115 -0.03 -29.25 21.86
CA GLU A 115 0.66 -30.54 21.75
C GLU A 115 0.79 -31.26 23.12
N ALA A 116 1.17 -30.52 24.16
CA ALA A 116 1.24 -31.02 25.54
C ALA A 116 -0.14 -31.45 26.10
N SER A 117 -1.22 -30.91 25.53
CA SER A 117 -2.61 -31.30 25.82
C SER A 117 -3.04 -32.59 25.08
N GLY A 118 -2.18 -33.13 24.21
CA GLY A 118 -2.49 -34.25 23.30
C GLY A 118 -3.18 -33.82 22.02
N GLY A 119 -3.14 -32.51 21.68
CA GLY A 119 -3.63 -31.98 20.40
C GLY A 119 -2.81 -32.52 19.22
N VAL A 120 -3.45 -32.65 18.06
CA VAL A 120 -2.85 -33.28 16.87
C VAL A 120 -2.59 -32.28 15.74
N GLY A 121 -3.01 -31.03 15.90
CA GLY A 121 -2.79 -29.91 15.00
C GLY A 121 -3.23 -28.59 15.64
N ALA A 122 -2.78 -27.46 15.15
CA ALA A 122 -3.11 -26.15 15.70
C ALA A 122 -3.50 -25.14 14.60
N ILE A 123 -4.59 -24.41 14.83
CA ILE A 123 -5.05 -23.29 14.00
C ILE A 123 -5.02 -22.06 14.89
N ILE A 124 -4.17 -21.08 14.57
CA ILE A 124 -4.09 -19.83 15.31
C ILE A 124 -4.78 -18.73 14.50
N ILE A 125 -5.84 -18.15 15.06
CA ILE A 125 -6.68 -17.14 14.41
C ILE A 125 -6.13 -15.75 14.73
N ASN A 126 -6.04 -14.88 13.73
CA ASN A 126 -5.62 -13.49 13.94
C ASN A 126 -6.59 -12.75 14.90
N ASN A 127 -6.06 -11.79 15.66
CA ASN A 127 -6.84 -10.90 16.53
C ASN A 127 -7.04 -9.49 15.94
N GLU A 128 -6.56 -9.27 14.72
CA GLU A 128 -6.72 -8.06 13.93
C GLU A 128 -7.23 -8.44 12.53
N PRO A 129 -7.96 -7.56 11.83
CA PRO A 129 -8.44 -7.83 10.48
C PRO A 129 -7.33 -8.34 9.55
N GLY A 130 -7.65 -9.36 8.75
CA GLY A 130 -6.75 -9.97 7.78
C GLY A 130 -6.11 -11.28 8.26
N MET A 131 -5.22 -11.80 7.42
CA MET A 131 -4.55 -13.09 7.58
C MET A 131 -3.47 -13.04 8.68
N LEU A 132 -3.30 -14.11 9.44
CA LEU A 132 -2.18 -14.29 10.36
C LEU A 132 -1.00 -14.95 9.65
N TYR A 133 0.09 -14.21 9.48
CA TYR A 133 1.39 -14.73 9.09
C TYR A 133 2.27 -14.83 10.32
N GLY A 134 2.58 -16.03 10.77
CA GLY A 134 3.30 -16.27 12.02
C GLY A 134 4.39 -17.31 11.86
N THR A 135 5.32 -17.30 12.79
CA THR A 135 6.41 -18.28 12.92
C THR A 135 6.44 -18.80 14.34
N LEU A 136 6.79 -20.07 14.50
CA LEU A 136 7.07 -20.68 15.80
C LEU A 136 8.48 -20.34 16.28
N GLY A 137 9.34 -19.86 15.38
CA GLY A 137 10.70 -19.40 15.64
C GLY A 137 11.75 -20.52 15.66
N ASP A 138 13.01 -20.12 15.67
CA ASP A 138 14.16 -21.04 15.59
C ASP A 138 14.25 -22.05 16.75
N ALA A 139 13.65 -21.74 17.89
CA ALA A 139 13.61 -22.59 19.07
C ALA A 139 12.45 -23.60 19.05
N ASN A 140 11.70 -23.70 17.93
CA ASN A 140 10.56 -24.59 17.83
C ASN A 140 10.96 -26.05 18.06
N ALA A 141 10.30 -26.67 19.05
CA ALA A 141 10.47 -28.08 19.39
C ALA A 141 9.14 -28.86 19.28
N THR A 142 8.07 -28.20 18.77
CA THR A 142 6.78 -28.85 18.53
C THR A 142 6.80 -29.60 17.20
N SER A 143 5.91 -30.59 17.05
CA SER A 143 5.88 -31.45 15.87
C SER A 143 4.53 -31.48 15.16
N ILE A 144 3.46 -31.02 15.81
CA ILE A 144 2.12 -31.01 15.21
C ILE A 144 2.01 -29.93 14.14
N PRO A 145 1.30 -30.18 13.01
CA PRO A 145 1.11 -29.16 11.98
C PRO A 145 0.35 -27.95 12.55
N ALA A 146 0.84 -26.73 12.20
CA ALA A 146 0.29 -25.50 12.70
C ALA A 146 0.11 -24.46 11.56
N VAL A 147 -1.05 -23.80 11.55
CA VAL A 147 -1.38 -22.76 10.58
C VAL A 147 -1.90 -21.49 11.25
N GLY A 148 -1.62 -20.35 10.64
CA GLY A 148 -2.33 -19.11 10.88
C GLY A 148 -3.61 -19.03 10.03
N ALA A 149 -4.65 -18.40 10.56
CA ALA A 149 -5.92 -18.15 9.89
C ALA A 149 -6.33 -16.68 9.97
N ALA A 150 -7.22 -16.26 9.09
CA ALA A 150 -7.72 -14.88 9.06
C ALA A 150 -8.65 -14.59 10.24
N PHE A 151 -8.66 -13.32 10.67
CA PHE A 151 -9.60 -12.83 11.70
C PHE A 151 -11.06 -13.06 11.30
N GLU A 152 -11.37 -12.85 10.02
CA GLU A 152 -12.71 -12.97 9.45
C GLU A 152 -13.26 -14.40 9.57
N ASP A 153 -12.39 -15.41 9.61
CA ASP A 153 -12.76 -16.81 9.69
C ASP A 153 -13.00 -17.30 11.14
N ARG A 154 -12.81 -16.41 12.14
CA ARG A 154 -12.89 -16.76 13.55
C ARG A 154 -14.22 -17.42 13.93
N SER A 155 -15.34 -16.86 13.48
CA SER A 155 -16.64 -17.43 13.84
C SER A 155 -16.85 -18.82 13.23
N THR A 156 -16.34 -19.07 12.04
CA THR A 156 -16.39 -20.38 11.38
C THR A 156 -15.52 -21.38 12.14
N LEU A 157 -14.28 -21.03 12.43
CA LEU A 157 -13.31 -21.92 13.06
C LEU A 157 -13.67 -22.29 14.50
N VAL A 158 -14.13 -21.33 15.30
CA VAL A 158 -14.52 -21.58 16.72
C VAL A 158 -15.75 -22.48 16.83
N ASN A 159 -16.66 -22.45 15.86
CA ASN A 159 -17.86 -23.26 15.83
C ASN A 159 -17.76 -24.53 14.97
N ALA A 160 -16.63 -24.74 14.28
CA ALA A 160 -16.43 -25.93 13.46
C ALA A 160 -16.43 -27.20 14.30
N ALA A 161 -17.04 -28.26 13.81
CA ALA A 161 -16.96 -29.58 14.41
C ALA A 161 -15.68 -30.31 13.99
N THR A 162 -15.23 -30.10 12.76
CA THR A 162 -14.05 -30.75 12.17
C THR A 162 -13.19 -29.76 11.42
N ALA A 163 -11.89 -30.05 11.33
CA ALA A 163 -10.97 -29.32 10.46
C ALA A 163 -9.99 -30.28 9.77
N ASN A 164 -9.44 -29.79 8.65
CA ASN A 164 -8.32 -30.40 7.97
C ASN A 164 -7.21 -29.37 7.84
N ILE A 165 -6.01 -29.74 8.28
CA ILE A 165 -4.77 -28.99 8.05
C ILE A 165 -3.89 -29.87 7.17
N ASP A 166 -3.38 -29.34 6.07
CA ASP A 166 -2.42 -30.02 5.22
C ASP A 166 -1.30 -29.04 4.85
N ILE A 167 -0.09 -29.31 5.31
CA ILE A 167 1.10 -28.49 5.10
C ILE A 167 2.15 -29.35 4.41
N GLY A 168 2.47 -28.99 3.19
CA GLY A 168 3.41 -29.72 2.36
C GLY A 168 4.38 -28.83 1.60
N THR A 169 5.26 -29.45 0.83
CA THR A 169 6.20 -28.77 -0.05
C THR A 169 5.48 -28.24 -1.29
N SER A 170 5.99 -27.13 -1.82
CA SER A 170 5.47 -26.47 -3.03
C SER A 170 6.62 -25.88 -3.84
N ASP A 171 6.38 -25.68 -5.13
CA ASP A 171 7.25 -24.90 -6.02
C ASP A 171 6.89 -23.41 -6.02
N PHE A 172 5.85 -23.03 -5.30
CA PHE A 172 5.34 -21.67 -5.18
C PHE A 172 5.07 -21.33 -3.72
N GLY A 173 5.33 -20.08 -3.36
CA GLY A 173 5.07 -19.58 -2.02
C GLY A 173 4.75 -18.11 -2.00
N PHE A 174 4.09 -17.67 -0.94
CA PHE A 174 3.79 -16.27 -0.69
C PHE A 174 4.88 -15.64 0.16
N MET A 175 5.25 -14.41 -0.20
CA MET A 175 6.14 -13.56 0.61
C MET A 175 5.62 -12.13 0.63
N SER A 176 5.87 -11.43 1.75
CA SER A 176 5.58 -10.02 1.91
C SER A 176 6.85 -9.23 2.19
N GLY A 177 7.01 -8.08 1.56
CA GLY A 177 8.19 -7.23 1.72
C GLY A 177 8.35 -6.21 0.60
N THR A 178 9.09 -5.13 0.85
CA THR A 178 9.55 -4.21 -0.19
C THR A 178 10.45 -4.92 -1.20
N SER A 179 11.10 -6.02 -0.78
CA SER A 179 11.86 -6.93 -1.65
C SER A 179 10.97 -7.64 -2.68
N MET A 180 9.67 -7.84 -2.39
CA MET A 180 8.69 -8.44 -3.30
C MET A 180 8.05 -7.37 -4.21
N ALA A 181 7.89 -6.15 -3.76
CA ALA A 181 7.46 -5.02 -4.56
C ALA A 181 8.50 -4.65 -5.64
N THR A 182 9.78 -4.77 -5.34
CA THR A 182 10.87 -4.38 -6.25
C THR A 182 10.90 -5.19 -7.55
N PRO A 183 10.82 -6.53 -7.57
CA PRO A 183 10.75 -7.30 -8.82
C PRO A 183 9.47 -7.01 -9.62
N ALA A 184 8.36 -6.67 -8.97
CA ALA A 184 7.15 -6.24 -9.68
C ALA A 184 7.41 -4.95 -10.48
N VAL A 185 8.04 -3.94 -9.88
CA VAL A 185 8.47 -2.71 -10.58
C VAL A 185 9.46 -3.02 -11.70
N SER A 186 10.43 -3.91 -11.45
CA SER A 186 11.42 -4.31 -12.46
C SER A 186 10.77 -5.03 -13.64
N GLY A 187 9.80 -5.91 -13.38
CA GLY A 187 9.03 -6.59 -14.41
C GLY A 187 8.18 -5.64 -15.25
N ILE A 188 7.52 -4.67 -14.61
CA ILE A 188 6.76 -3.61 -15.28
C ILE A 188 7.71 -2.76 -16.14
N ALA A 189 8.87 -2.36 -15.61
CA ALA A 189 9.86 -1.61 -16.36
C ALA A 189 10.36 -2.38 -17.59
N ALA A 190 10.66 -3.67 -17.43
CA ALA A 190 11.09 -4.52 -18.54
C ALA A 190 9.99 -4.69 -19.61
N LEU A 191 8.74 -4.86 -19.17
CA LEU A 191 7.58 -4.98 -20.07
C LEU A 191 7.41 -3.70 -20.89
N VAL A 192 7.39 -2.54 -20.25
CA VAL A 192 7.27 -1.24 -20.94
C VAL A 192 8.47 -1.01 -21.85
N TRP A 193 9.68 -1.31 -21.38
CA TRP A 193 10.89 -1.14 -22.19
C TRP A 193 10.92 -2.05 -23.43
N SER A 194 10.34 -3.24 -23.34
CA SER A 194 10.25 -4.15 -24.50
C SER A 194 9.40 -3.60 -25.66
N GLN A 195 8.46 -2.69 -25.36
CA GLN A 195 7.65 -1.99 -26.36
C GLN A 195 8.32 -0.69 -26.86
N HIS A 196 9.25 -0.14 -26.07
CA HIS A 196 9.96 1.12 -26.32
C HIS A 196 11.47 0.89 -26.20
N ASN A 197 12.01 -0.03 -26.99
CA ASN A 197 13.40 -0.47 -26.89
C ASN A 197 14.42 0.59 -27.36
N GLU A 198 13.94 1.64 -28.02
CA GLU A 198 14.70 2.85 -28.35
C GLU A 198 14.95 3.77 -27.16
N CYS A 199 14.18 3.61 -26.06
CA CYS A 199 14.33 4.42 -24.87
C CYS A 199 15.48 3.94 -23.98
N THR A 200 16.11 4.85 -23.26
CA THR A 200 17.09 4.54 -22.22
C THR A 200 16.40 4.13 -20.93
N GLY A 201 17.10 3.42 -20.04
CA GLY A 201 16.55 3.03 -18.74
C GLY A 201 16.13 4.22 -17.87
N SER A 202 16.80 5.39 -18.01
CA SER A 202 16.41 6.63 -17.33
C SER A 202 15.09 7.20 -17.84
N GLU A 203 14.82 7.06 -19.13
CA GLU A 203 13.55 7.51 -19.73
C GLU A 203 12.38 6.59 -19.34
N ILE A 204 12.61 5.28 -19.30
CA ILE A 204 11.62 4.33 -18.78
C ILE A 204 11.30 4.62 -17.30
N ARG A 205 12.33 4.82 -16.45
CA ARG A 205 12.16 5.20 -15.05
C ARG A 205 11.38 6.51 -14.90
N ALA A 206 11.65 7.48 -15.76
CA ALA A 206 10.93 8.74 -15.79
C ALA A 206 9.46 8.56 -16.17
N ALA A 207 9.16 7.76 -17.19
CA ALA A 207 7.80 7.44 -17.59
C ALA A 207 7.01 6.73 -16.48
N LEU A 208 7.61 5.75 -15.80
CA LEU A 208 6.98 5.05 -14.68
C LEU A 208 6.61 6.00 -13.53
N LYS A 209 7.49 6.97 -13.22
CA LYS A 209 7.18 8.00 -12.21
C LYS A 209 6.09 8.96 -12.66
N ALA A 210 6.14 9.36 -13.94
CA ALA A 210 5.18 10.30 -14.52
C ALA A 210 3.76 9.76 -14.62
N THR A 211 3.61 8.44 -14.64
CA THR A 211 2.32 7.76 -14.87
C THR A 211 1.89 6.89 -13.70
N ALA A 212 2.61 6.97 -12.58
CA ALA A 212 2.23 6.26 -11.37
C ALA A 212 0.85 6.72 -10.88
N LEU A 213 0.05 5.78 -10.39
CA LEU A 213 -1.22 6.08 -9.77
C LEU A 213 -0.97 6.76 -8.42
N ASP A 214 -1.36 8.02 -8.31
CA ASP A 214 -1.24 8.77 -7.05
C ASP A 214 -1.98 8.06 -5.92
N ALA A 215 -1.31 7.82 -4.81
CA ALA A 215 -1.82 7.11 -3.65
C ALA A 215 -1.20 7.69 -2.38
N GLY A 216 -1.97 7.71 -1.29
CA GLY A 216 -1.55 8.37 -0.06
C GLY A 216 -1.85 9.87 -0.07
N ALA A 217 -0.87 10.69 0.30
CA ALA A 217 -1.00 12.14 0.18
C ALA A 217 -0.86 12.56 -1.29
N SER A 218 -1.64 13.54 -1.72
CA SER A 218 -1.63 13.97 -3.13
C SER A 218 -0.24 14.40 -3.59
N GLY A 219 0.19 13.87 -4.73
CA GLY A 219 1.49 14.07 -5.32
C GLY A 219 2.57 13.17 -4.72
N LYS A 220 3.85 13.54 -4.88
CA LYS A 220 4.95 12.75 -4.32
C LYS A 220 4.95 12.80 -2.80
N ASP A 221 4.83 11.66 -2.15
CA ASP A 221 4.92 11.50 -0.70
C ASP A 221 6.04 10.54 -0.26
N ASP A 222 6.27 10.43 1.07
CA ASP A 222 7.34 9.60 1.60
C ASP A 222 7.02 8.09 1.55
N TYR A 223 5.74 7.70 1.46
CA TYR A 223 5.28 6.31 1.54
C TYR A 223 5.21 5.64 0.17
N PHE A 224 4.53 6.31 -0.78
CA PHE A 224 4.30 5.79 -2.14
C PHE A 224 5.29 6.36 -3.18
N GLY A 225 6.07 7.38 -2.83
CA GLY A 225 6.88 8.13 -3.78
C GLY A 225 5.99 8.89 -4.75
N TYR A 226 6.14 8.66 -6.05
CA TYR A 226 5.27 9.22 -7.10
C TYR A 226 3.95 8.45 -7.25
N GLY A 227 3.76 7.34 -6.51
CA GLY A 227 2.58 6.51 -6.54
C GLY A 227 2.85 5.06 -6.95
N ILE A 228 1.77 4.32 -7.25
CA ILE A 228 1.81 2.91 -7.62
C ILE A 228 2.04 2.79 -9.14
N VAL A 229 3.06 2.04 -9.55
CA VAL A 229 3.44 1.88 -10.96
C VAL A 229 2.31 1.30 -11.81
N GLN A 230 2.15 1.83 -13.04
CA GLN A 230 1.10 1.47 -13.99
C GLN A 230 1.71 1.17 -15.36
N ALA A 231 1.79 -0.11 -15.73
CA ALA A 231 2.41 -0.54 -17.00
C ALA A 231 1.71 0.07 -18.24
N ALA A 232 0.38 -0.03 -18.30
CA ALA A 232 -0.39 0.47 -19.43
C ALA A 232 -0.33 2.00 -19.58
N ALA A 233 -0.31 2.73 -18.45
CA ALA A 233 -0.19 4.17 -18.48
C ALA A 233 1.20 4.62 -18.94
N ALA A 234 2.26 3.93 -18.52
CA ALA A 234 3.64 4.21 -18.95
C ALA A 234 3.84 3.90 -20.44
N ASP A 235 3.29 2.81 -20.93
CA ASP A 235 3.30 2.45 -22.36
C ASP A 235 2.58 3.51 -23.21
N ALA A 236 1.35 3.89 -22.84
CA ALA A 236 0.58 4.93 -23.51
C ALA A 236 1.28 6.30 -23.49
N TYR A 237 1.92 6.63 -22.36
CA TYR A 237 2.71 7.86 -22.23
C TYR A 237 3.87 7.91 -23.22
N LEU A 238 4.68 6.85 -23.29
CA LEU A 238 5.82 6.78 -24.18
C LEU A 238 5.38 6.73 -25.65
N SER A 239 4.31 6.01 -25.96
CA SER A 239 3.71 5.98 -27.31
C SER A 239 3.28 7.37 -27.79
N SER A 240 2.80 8.20 -26.90
CA SER A 240 2.29 9.54 -27.22
C SER A 240 3.37 10.63 -27.20
N ASN A 241 4.39 10.49 -26.34
CA ASN A 241 5.37 11.56 -26.10
C ASN A 241 6.80 11.18 -26.54
N GLY A 242 7.03 9.91 -26.90
CA GLY A 242 8.38 9.39 -27.19
C GLY A 242 9.25 9.27 -25.95
N CYS A 243 10.46 8.70 -26.08
CA CYS A 243 11.41 8.47 -25.00
C CYS A 243 11.89 9.77 -24.33
N ALA A 244 12.22 10.77 -25.14
CA ALA A 244 12.65 12.08 -24.67
C ALA A 244 11.49 12.94 -24.16
N GLY A 245 10.38 12.30 -23.76
CA GLY A 245 9.19 13.01 -23.25
C GLY A 245 9.60 14.26 -22.50
N GLY A 246 9.49 15.41 -23.15
CA GLY A 246 10.16 16.67 -22.82
C GLY A 246 10.39 16.84 -21.33
N GLY A 247 11.64 16.96 -20.95
CA GLY A 247 12.22 16.97 -19.61
C GLY A 247 11.22 16.71 -18.51
N VAL A 248 11.34 15.57 -17.84
CA VAL A 248 10.40 15.15 -16.80
C VAL A 248 10.33 16.23 -15.74
N THR A 249 9.46 17.18 -15.93
CA THR A 249 8.79 17.76 -14.76
C THR A 249 8.00 16.60 -14.15
N PRO A 250 8.14 16.32 -12.85
CA PRO A 250 7.21 15.40 -12.15
C PRO A 250 5.81 15.67 -12.66
N PRO A 251 4.93 14.64 -12.82
CA PRO A 251 3.56 14.92 -13.24
C PRO A 251 3.08 16.10 -12.43
N PRO A 252 2.55 17.14 -13.06
CA PRO A 252 2.05 18.26 -12.32
C PRO A 252 1.14 17.69 -11.25
N THR A 253 1.49 17.89 -10.00
CA THR A 253 0.65 17.57 -8.86
C THR A 253 -0.65 18.32 -9.04
N GLY A 254 -1.69 17.62 -9.51
CA GLY A 254 -2.92 18.24 -9.98
C GLY A 254 -2.93 18.35 -11.51
N GLY A 255 -3.92 17.74 -12.18
CA GLY A 255 -4.12 17.63 -13.61
C GLY A 255 -3.69 18.87 -14.42
N ASP A 256 -3.73 18.81 -15.73
CA ASP A 256 -3.27 19.83 -16.70
C ASP A 256 -3.73 21.29 -16.43
N ILE A 257 -4.26 21.57 -15.24
CA ILE A 257 -4.72 22.89 -14.85
C ILE A 257 -3.53 23.76 -14.44
N THR A 258 -3.19 24.69 -15.28
CA THR A 258 -2.19 25.72 -14.96
C THR A 258 -2.80 26.80 -14.08
N LEU A 259 -2.04 27.32 -13.11
CA LEU A 259 -2.46 28.43 -12.24
C LEU A 259 -1.33 29.45 -12.12
N SER A 260 -1.62 30.71 -12.35
CA SER A 260 -0.75 31.84 -11.99
C SER A 260 -1.52 32.84 -11.13
N LEU A 261 -0.81 33.52 -10.23
CA LEU A 261 -1.37 34.46 -9.26
C LEU A 261 -0.72 35.84 -9.42
N ASN A 262 -1.53 36.88 -9.33
CA ASN A 262 -1.06 38.26 -9.23
C ASN A 262 -1.75 38.94 -8.04
N GLY A 263 -1.00 39.15 -6.94
CA GLY A 263 -1.50 39.79 -5.72
C GLY A 263 -1.26 41.30 -5.71
N TYR A 264 -2.29 42.07 -5.38
CA TYR A 264 -2.19 43.50 -5.25
C TYR A 264 -3.18 44.05 -4.22
N LYS A 265 -2.96 45.32 -3.81
CA LYS A 265 -3.88 46.03 -2.90
C LYS A 265 -4.69 47.07 -3.69
N SER A 266 -6.01 47.05 -3.51
CA SER A 266 -6.92 48.03 -4.08
C SER A 266 -7.81 48.61 -2.96
N LYS A 267 -7.70 49.90 -2.74
CA LYS A 267 -8.42 50.64 -1.69
C LYS A 267 -8.29 49.99 -0.30
N GLY A 268 -7.09 49.47 0.01
CA GLY A 268 -6.80 48.80 1.29
C GLY A 268 -7.29 47.36 1.42
N VAL A 269 -7.87 46.77 0.37
CA VAL A 269 -8.28 45.37 0.30
C VAL A 269 -7.25 44.58 -0.49
N ASN A 270 -6.83 43.43 0.04
CA ASN A 270 -5.98 42.49 -0.66
C ASN A 270 -6.79 41.83 -1.78
N LYS A 271 -6.27 41.83 -3.00
CA LYS A 271 -6.87 41.17 -4.16
C LYS A 271 -5.87 40.25 -4.82
N VAL A 272 -6.36 39.13 -5.32
CA VAL A 272 -5.58 38.17 -6.09
C VAL A 272 -6.30 37.88 -7.39
N ASP A 273 -5.66 38.21 -8.50
CA ASP A 273 -6.10 37.75 -9.81
C ASP A 273 -5.48 36.38 -10.07
N LEU A 274 -6.35 35.39 -10.28
CA LEU A 274 -6.01 34.06 -10.69
C LEU A 274 -6.16 33.94 -12.21
N THR A 275 -5.14 33.45 -12.89
CA THR A 275 -5.22 33.07 -14.30
C THR A 275 -4.97 31.58 -14.38
N PHE A 276 -5.89 30.82 -14.98
CA PHE A 276 -5.84 29.39 -15.05
C PHE A 276 -6.22 28.87 -16.44
N GLY A 277 -5.82 27.63 -16.75
CA GLY A 277 -6.13 26.98 -18.03
C GLY A 277 -5.88 25.48 -17.92
N GLY A 278 -6.35 24.71 -18.91
CA GLY A 278 -6.16 23.28 -18.98
C GLY A 278 -7.27 22.44 -18.30
N ALA A 279 -8.20 23.07 -17.57
CA ALA A 279 -9.38 22.37 -17.07
C ALA A 279 -10.33 22.01 -18.23
N SER A 280 -10.89 20.79 -18.20
CA SER A 280 -11.81 20.30 -19.23
C SER A 280 -13.29 20.49 -18.86
N SER A 281 -13.60 20.71 -17.59
CA SER A 281 -14.96 20.94 -17.11
C SER A 281 -15.45 22.37 -17.45
N ALA A 282 -16.77 22.54 -17.59
CA ALA A 282 -17.39 23.85 -17.85
C ALA A 282 -17.21 24.84 -16.69
N ASN A 283 -17.02 24.34 -15.49
CA ASN A 283 -16.83 25.13 -14.28
C ASN A 283 -15.61 24.63 -13.50
N VAL A 284 -14.98 25.55 -12.76
CA VAL A 284 -13.87 25.25 -11.85
C VAL A 284 -14.19 25.72 -10.44
N ASP A 285 -13.63 25.04 -9.47
CA ASP A 285 -13.69 25.37 -8.06
C ASP A 285 -12.40 26.09 -7.64
N ILE A 286 -12.54 27.24 -7.03
CA ILE A 286 -11.42 28.03 -6.51
C ILE A 286 -11.27 27.76 -5.01
N PHE A 287 -10.10 27.33 -4.61
CA PHE A 287 -9.74 27.12 -3.21
C PHE A 287 -8.72 28.15 -2.74
N ARG A 288 -8.86 28.60 -1.50
CA ARG A 288 -7.90 29.42 -0.77
C ARG A 288 -7.66 28.84 0.61
N ASN A 289 -6.40 28.55 0.96
CA ASN A 289 -6.01 27.90 2.21
C ASN A 289 -6.86 26.64 2.48
N ASN A 290 -6.97 25.75 1.49
CA ASN A 290 -7.74 24.52 1.49
C ASN A 290 -9.26 24.66 1.71
N SER A 291 -9.79 25.90 1.66
CA SER A 291 -11.22 26.16 1.76
C SER A 291 -11.76 26.65 0.42
N LYS A 292 -12.85 26.05 -0.05
CA LYS A 292 -13.50 26.45 -1.29
C LYS A 292 -14.04 27.88 -1.17
N VAL A 293 -13.58 28.76 -2.05
CA VAL A 293 -14.00 30.17 -2.14
C VAL A 293 -15.26 30.28 -2.99
N THR A 294 -15.25 29.63 -4.16
CA THR A 294 -16.35 29.71 -5.12
C THR A 294 -16.25 28.61 -6.18
N THR A 295 -17.33 28.41 -6.93
CA THR A 295 -17.32 27.78 -8.25
C THR A 295 -17.54 28.86 -9.29
N THR A 296 -16.73 28.92 -10.33
CA THR A 296 -16.84 29.89 -11.42
C THR A 296 -16.79 29.20 -12.79
N ALA A 297 -17.19 29.91 -13.85
CA ALA A 297 -17.00 29.40 -15.21
C ALA A 297 -15.51 29.17 -15.50
N ASN A 298 -15.22 28.18 -16.34
CA ASN A 298 -13.87 27.91 -16.81
C ASN A 298 -13.51 28.83 -17.97
N ASP A 299 -13.45 30.16 -17.67
CA ASP A 299 -13.13 31.24 -18.64
C ASP A 299 -11.66 31.66 -18.53
N GLY A 300 -10.88 30.99 -17.70
CA GLY A 300 -9.44 31.20 -17.54
C GLY A 300 -9.06 32.26 -16.51
N SER A 301 -10.01 32.95 -15.84
CA SER A 301 -9.69 33.99 -14.88
C SER A 301 -10.67 34.09 -13.71
N TYR A 302 -10.18 34.51 -12.55
CA TYR A 302 -11.00 34.87 -11.39
C TYR A 302 -10.26 35.88 -10.50
N THR A 303 -10.97 36.85 -9.94
CA THR A 303 -10.40 37.77 -8.95
C THR A 303 -10.99 37.53 -7.59
N ASP A 304 -10.15 37.07 -6.64
CA ASP A 304 -10.53 36.96 -5.23
C ASP A 304 -10.27 38.25 -4.47
N SER A 305 -11.23 38.64 -3.62
CA SER A 305 -11.13 39.80 -2.73
C SER A 305 -11.10 39.36 -1.29
N ILE A 306 -9.94 39.49 -0.63
CA ILE A 306 -9.69 38.99 0.73
C ILE A 306 -10.09 40.09 1.73
N SER A 307 -11.10 39.81 2.56
CA SER A 307 -11.62 40.77 3.55
C SER A 307 -10.63 41.13 4.66
N ALA A 308 -9.58 40.31 4.84
CA ALA A 308 -8.56 40.55 5.87
C ALA A 308 -7.70 41.77 5.52
N LYS A 309 -7.52 42.66 6.47
CA LYS A 309 -6.59 43.80 6.36
C LYS A 309 -5.21 43.42 6.85
N GLY A 310 -4.17 43.90 6.21
CA GLY A 310 -2.78 43.63 6.61
C GLY A 310 -2.01 42.77 5.61
N GLY A 311 -0.88 42.23 6.06
CA GLY A 311 -0.07 41.28 5.30
C GLY A 311 -0.50 39.84 5.62
N GLY A 312 -0.09 38.89 4.78
CA GLY A 312 -0.32 37.48 4.95
C GLY A 312 0.02 36.69 3.71
N THR A 313 0.25 35.38 3.88
CA THR A 313 0.44 34.46 2.76
C THR A 313 -0.83 33.65 2.57
N TYR A 314 -1.27 33.55 1.32
CA TYR A 314 -2.46 32.79 0.95
C TYR A 314 -2.08 31.77 -0.12
N THR A 315 -2.50 30.53 0.08
CA THR A 315 -2.32 29.44 -0.87
C THR A 315 -3.58 29.27 -1.70
N TYR A 316 -3.43 29.19 -3.02
CA TYR A 316 -4.54 28.99 -3.94
C TYR A 316 -4.37 27.71 -4.75
N GLN A 317 -5.51 27.08 -5.08
CA GLN A 317 -5.63 25.96 -5.97
C GLN A 317 -6.92 26.08 -6.79
N VAL A 318 -6.88 25.63 -8.04
CA VAL A 318 -8.03 25.60 -8.94
C VAL A 318 -8.30 24.14 -9.30
N CYS A 319 -9.52 23.66 -9.07
CA CYS A 319 -9.92 22.28 -9.33
C CYS A 319 -11.05 22.23 -10.36
N GLU A 320 -11.12 21.17 -11.15
CA GLU A 320 -12.32 20.88 -11.94
C GLU A 320 -13.52 20.65 -11.03
N SER A 321 -14.64 21.26 -11.35
CA SER A 321 -15.84 21.11 -10.54
C SER A 321 -16.34 19.68 -10.55
N SER A 322 -16.56 19.10 -9.37
CA SER A 322 -17.03 17.73 -9.15
C SER A 322 -16.01 16.61 -9.47
N THR A 323 -14.72 16.94 -9.58
CA THR A 323 -13.65 15.94 -9.74
C THR A 323 -12.55 16.17 -8.71
N ALA A 324 -11.56 15.27 -8.62
CA ALA A 324 -10.36 15.43 -7.81
C ALA A 324 -9.20 16.09 -8.59
N THR A 325 -9.42 16.50 -9.86
CA THR A 325 -8.38 17.07 -10.70
C THR A 325 -8.18 18.55 -10.36
N CYS A 326 -7.01 18.91 -9.84
CA CYS A 326 -6.68 20.26 -9.39
C CYS A 326 -5.34 20.74 -9.97
N SER A 327 -5.14 22.06 -9.99
CA SER A 327 -3.84 22.67 -10.28
C SER A 327 -2.85 22.40 -9.15
N ALA A 328 -1.55 22.59 -9.41
CA ALA A 328 -0.59 22.78 -8.33
C ALA A 328 -0.99 23.99 -7.45
N GLU A 329 -0.73 23.89 -6.15
CA GLU A 329 -0.88 25.00 -5.22
C GLU A 329 0.09 26.13 -5.54
N LYS A 330 -0.37 27.35 -5.43
CA LYS A 330 0.43 28.57 -5.59
C LYS A 330 0.24 29.51 -4.42
N ASN A 331 1.32 30.15 -4.02
CA ASN A 331 1.32 31.09 -2.90
C ASN A 331 1.43 32.54 -3.36
N VAL A 332 0.69 33.44 -2.71
CA VAL A 332 0.83 34.89 -2.85
C VAL A 332 0.95 35.52 -1.47
N THR A 333 1.86 36.48 -1.31
CA THR A 333 2.14 37.18 -0.05
C THR A 333 1.93 38.67 -0.21
N PHE A 334 1.26 39.33 0.77
CA PHE A 334 0.99 40.77 0.83
C PHE A 334 1.78 41.48 1.91
#